data_c42e0d02e1476036335612a44dc402d4
#
_entry.id   c42e0d02e1476036335612a44dc402d4
#
_cell.length_a   1.000
_cell.length_b   1.000
_cell.length_c   1.000
_cell.angle_alpha   90.00
_cell.angle_beta   90.00
_cell.angle_gamma   90.00
#
_symmetry.space_group_name_H-M   'P 1'
#
loop_
_entity.id
_entity.type
_entity.pdbx_description
1 polymer ?
#
loop_
_entity_poly.entity_id
_entity_poly.type
_entity_poly.pdbx_seq_one_letter_code
_entity_poly.pdbx_strand_id
1 'polypeptide(L)'
;MNNDYFFQFVLIPMLMTLLTQLLSKIENLNPLHILETVKQMDLKKMFQKRYTVCLRGERLRSVCQYSGEANIVESFTNTFSALWEYIIHSNENKDISELTELNSNSSSRIGKEQKTFYYVSQETNFLINKELDLYGRTSVRIDTQEKKNGGSIESQVISIELFSYSTQIEEIKSFLKDITERYTEKIKTEREMKRFIYSIKHVDDEDYYDCWYEAPFTSTKTFDNLFFNEKPNLMKKIDFFLNNRDWYYKKGIPYTLGIGLSGEPGTGKTSIIKAIAKYTDRHIVNLSMKLFKTRKQLYQFFFETTYNRKNISESITYDKKIIVIEDIDCLGDIVLKRKENIIPQNQENTTDKILQTILEKSEKDSSEEGEKKVYKGPMPTDPITLDDILNIWDGIQEHSGRIMIITSNHYDKLDPALVRPGRIDVKLEMSHLSKSTIQTIYKHLYEKNIPTNMIKKIPEYRYTPAKIMNMYLNNQDNEKAFLNELCNKKI
;
A
#
# COMPACT_ATOMS: atom_id res chain seq x y z
N MET A 1 -55.99 3.74 -36.98
CA MET A 1 -56.64 3.54 -35.70
C MET A 1 -55.53 3.64 -34.63
N ASN A 2 -55.64 4.65 -33.76
CA ASN A 2 -54.57 4.93 -32.77
C ASN A 2 -54.43 3.75 -31.82
N ASN A 3 -53.23 3.17 -31.73
CA ASN A 3 -52.89 2.09 -30.79
C ASN A 3 -53.28 2.44 -29.35
N ASP A 4 -53.29 3.71 -28.96
CA ASP A 4 -53.70 4.16 -27.62
C ASP A 4 -55.20 3.93 -27.30
N TYR A 5 -56.10 4.07 -28.29
CA TYR A 5 -57.54 3.79 -28.12
C TYR A 5 -57.84 2.29 -27.93
N PHE A 6 -57.14 1.45 -28.67
CA PHE A 6 -57.29 -0.01 -28.53
C PHE A 6 -56.78 -0.48 -27.13
N PHE A 7 -55.68 0.08 -26.67
CA PHE A 7 -55.13 -0.24 -25.35
C PHE A 7 -56.06 0.22 -24.21
N GLN A 8 -56.48 1.49 -24.22
CA GLN A 8 -57.28 2.03 -23.12
C GLN A 8 -58.72 1.51 -23.05
N PHE A 9 -59.39 1.30 -24.17
CA PHE A 9 -60.81 1.01 -24.18
C PHE A 9 -61.14 -0.47 -24.43
N VAL A 10 -60.24 -1.28 -24.94
CA VAL A 10 -60.47 -2.68 -25.23
C VAL A 10 -59.60 -3.62 -24.38
N LEU A 11 -58.33 -3.43 -24.40
CA LEU A 11 -57.39 -4.37 -23.77
C LEU A 11 -57.36 -4.26 -22.23
N ILE A 12 -57.42 -3.05 -21.69
CA ILE A 12 -57.44 -2.83 -20.23
C ILE A 12 -58.69 -3.36 -19.58
N PRO A 13 -59.92 -3.11 -20.08
CA PRO A 13 -61.15 -3.70 -19.52
C PRO A 13 -61.17 -5.21 -19.67
N MET A 14 -60.68 -5.78 -20.78
CA MET A 14 -60.62 -7.23 -20.99
C MET A 14 -59.64 -7.92 -20.04
N LEU A 15 -58.48 -7.34 -19.79
CA LEU A 15 -57.51 -7.83 -18.81
C LEU A 15 -58.04 -7.72 -17.39
N MET A 16 -58.75 -6.64 -17.05
CA MET A 16 -59.37 -6.43 -15.74
C MET A 16 -60.47 -7.44 -15.49
N THR A 17 -61.29 -7.78 -16.52
CA THR A 17 -62.32 -8.85 -16.41
C THR A 17 -61.71 -10.23 -16.27
N LEU A 18 -60.61 -10.52 -16.95
CA LEU A 18 -59.86 -11.78 -16.83
C LEU A 18 -59.19 -11.92 -15.45
N LEU A 19 -58.62 -10.83 -14.95
CA LEU A 19 -58.00 -10.77 -13.64
C LEU A 19 -59.04 -10.92 -12.52
N THR A 20 -60.19 -10.28 -12.63
CA THR A 20 -61.27 -10.43 -11.65
C THR A 20 -61.89 -11.85 -11.67
N GLN A 21 -61.96 -12.51 -12.84
CA GLN A 21 -62.37 -13.91 -12.95
C GLN A 21 -61.33 -14.90 -12.41
N LEU A 22 -60.04 -14.62 -12.54
CA LEU A 22 -58.97 -15.42 -11.94
C LEU A 22 -58.92 -15.23 -10.41
N LEU A 23 -59.15 -14.04 -9.91
CA LEU A 23 -59.09 -13.68 -8.51
C LEU A 23 -60.35 -14.16 -7.73
N SER A 24 -61.51 -14.27 -8.37
CA SER A 24 -62.70 -14.87 -7.75
C SER A 24 -62.53 -16.35 -7.44
N LYS A 25 -61.50 -17.02 -7.97
CA LYS A 25 -61.14 -18.41 -7.68
C LYS A 25 -60.16 -18.59 -6.52
N ILE A 26 -59.63 -17.48 -5.92
CA ILE A 26 -58.67 -17.52 -4.81
C ILE A 26 -59.37 -16.93 -3.56
N GLU A 27 -59.78 -17.78 -2.65
CA GLU A 27 -60.69 -17.50 -1.52
C GLU A 27 -60.19 -16.55 -0.43
N ASN A 28 -59.01 -15.93 -0.52
CA ASN A 28 -58.43 -15.14 0.59
C ASN A 28 -57.82 -13.80 0.24
N LEU A 29 -58.08 -13.16 -0.91
CA LEU A 29 -57.53 -11.86 -1.26
C LEU A 29 -58.60 -10.79 -1.38
N ASN A 30 -58.39 -9.64 -0.70
CA ASN A 30 -59.32 -8.51 -0.76
C ASN A 30 -59.27 -7.86 -2.17
N PRO A 31 -60.39 -7.92 -2.95
CA PRO A 31 -60.41 -7.46 -4.34
C PRO A 31 -60.10 -5.97 -4.50
N LEU A 32 -60.42 -5.16 -3.48
CA LEU A 32 -60.15 -3.71 -3.51
C LEU A 32 -58.68 -3.37 -3.46
N HIS A 33 -57.89 -4.10 -2.67
CA HIS A 33 -56.45 -3.90 -2.57
C HIS A 33 -55.73 -4.25 -3.88
N ILE A 34 -56.20 -5.26 -4.58
CA ILE A 34 -55.66 -5.68 -5.88
C ILE A 34 -56.01 -4.66 -6.95
N LEU A 35 -57.23 -4.14 -6.94
CA LEU A 35 -57.67 -3.09 -7.87
C LEU A 35 -56.84 -1.78 -7.68
N GLU A 36 -56.50 -1.42 -6.45
CA GLU A 36 -55.63 -0.30 -6.16
C GLU A 36 -54.18 -0.56 -6.62
N THR A 37 -53.69 -1.75 -6.40
CA THR A 37 -52.33 -2.16 -6.85
C THR A 37 -52.26 -2.18 -8.38
N VAL A 38 -53.25 -2.69 -9.08
CA VAL A 38 -53.35 -2.73 -10.55
C VAL A 38 -53.51 -1.30 -11.13
N LYS A 39 -54.25 -0.41 -10.46
CA LYS A 39 -54.40 0.98 -10.87
C LYS A 39 -53.08 1.75 -10.72
N GLN A 40 -52.24 1.37 -9.77
CA GLN A 40 -50.90 1.95 -9.59
C GLN A 40 -49.85 1.37 -10.56
N MET A 41 -50.11 0.19 -11.15
CA MET A 41 -49.25 -0.41 -12.17
C MET A 41 -49.44 0.34 -13.49
N ASP A 42 -48.37 0.96 -13.99
CA ASP A 42 -48.33 1.57 -15.32
C ASP A 42 -48.31 0.44 -16.38
N LEU A 43 -49.54 -0.01 -16.77
CA LEU A 43 -49.73 -1.09 -17.73
C LEU A 43 -49.07 -0.85 -19.08
N LYS A 44 -48.79 0.41 -19.42
CA LYS A 44 -48.03 0.74 -20.63
C LYS A 44 -46.59 0.22 -20.54
N LYS A 45 -45.97 0.28 -19.36
CA LYS A 45 -44.61 -0.19 -19.14
C LYS A 45 -44.46 -1.71 -19.25
N MET A 46 -45.52 -2.48 -18.98
CA MET A 46 -45.49 -3.94 -19.09
C MET A 46 -45.34 -4.46 -20.53
N PHE A 47 -45.74 -3.65 -21.53
CA PHE A 47 -45.68 -4.02 -22.94
C PHE A 47 -44.55 -3.25 -23.71
N GLN A 48 -43.81 -2.38 -23.03
CA GLN A 48 -42.68 -1.70 -23.62
C GLN A 48 -41.42 -2.58 -23.58
N LYS A 49 -40.57 -2.42 -24.60
CA LYS A 49 -39.26 -3.08 -24.59
C LYS A 49 -38.40 -2.51 -23.45
N ARG A 50 -37.92 -3.40 -22.61
CA ARG A 50 -37.07 -3.06 -21.48
C ARG A 50 -35.62 -3.26 -21.89
N TYR A 51 -34.81 -2.20 -21.81
CA TYR A 51 -33.36 -2.25 -22.02
C TYR A 51 -32.69 -2.44 -20.67
N THR A 52 -31.83 -3.44 -20.53
CA THR A 52 -31.28 -3.85 -19.25
C THR A 52 -29.78 -4.05 -19.31
N VAL A 53 -29.06 -3.56 -18.30
CA VAL A 53 -27.63 -3.80 -18.05
C VAL A 53 -27.48 -4.31 -16.62
N CYS A 54 -26.78 -5.43 -16.44
CA CYS A 54 -26.55 -6.02 -15.14
C CYS A 54 -25.07 -5.91 -14.74
N LEU A 55 -24.80 -5.33 -13.57
CA LEU A 55 -23.47 -5.30 -12.96
C LEU A 55 -23.43 -6.25 -11.76
N ARG A 56 -22.31 -6.96 -11.61
CA ARG A 56 -22.10 -7.92 -10.51
C ARG A 56 -20.81 -7.61 -9.77
N GLY A 57 -20.87 -7.74 -8.45
CA GLY A 57 -19.72 -7.70 -7.58
C GLY A 57 -19.74 -8.91 -6.65
N GLU A 58 -18.60 -9.47 -6.34
CA GLU A 58 -18.46 -10.63 -5.49
C GLU A 58 -17.61 -10.31 -4.26
N ARG A 59 -18.03 -10.84 -3.12
CA ARG A 59 -17.31 -10.76 -1.85
C ARG A 59 -17.17 -12.16 -1.28
N LEU A 60 -15.91 -12.58 -1.09
CA LEU A 60 -15.58 -13.87 -0.49
C LEU A 60 -15.12 -13.64 0.94
N ARG A 61 -15.73 -14.30 1.89
CA ARG A 61 -15.34 -14.33 3.28
C ARG A 61 -14.91 -15.75 3.66
N SER A 62 -13.63 -15.95 3.93
CA SER A 62 -13.13 -17.23 4.44
C SER A 62 -12.78 -17.10 5.91
N VAL A 63 -13.34 -17.98 6.75
CA VAL A 63 -13.04 -18.03 8.19
C VAL A 63 -12.14 -19.23 8.46
N CYS A 64 -11.01 -18.99 9.11
CA CYS A 64 -10.10 -20.06 9.54
C CYS A 64 -10.56 -20.58 10.91
N GLN A 65 -10.82 -21.88 11.02
CA GLN A 65 -11.32 -22.49 12.26
C GLN A 65 -10.33 -22.37 13.44
N TYR A 66 -9.02 -22.35 13.17
CA TYR A 66 -7.99 -22.33 14.21
C TYR A 66 -7.65 -20.94 14.77
N SER A 67 -7.77 -19.90 13.97
CA SER A 67 -7.44 -18.54 14.38
C SER A 67 -8.66 -17.65 14.61
N GLY A 68 -9.85 -18.06 14.13
CA GLY A 68 -11.05 -17.21 14.12
C GLY A 68 -10.93 -15.98 13.21
N GLU A 69 -9.81 -15.84 12.50
CA GLU A 69 -9.59 -14.71 11.60
C GLU A 69 -10.36 -14.91 10.29
N ALA A 70 -11.14 -13.89 9.90
CA ALA A 70 -11.83 -13.85 8.64
C ALA A 70 -10.96 -13.13 7.60
N ASN A 71 -10.66 -13.80 6.49
CA ASN A 71 -10.07 -13.17 5.32
C ASN A 71 -11.19 -12.79 4.34
N ILE A 72 -11.24 -11.50 3.95
CA ILE A 72 -12.27 -10.97 3.05
C ILE A 72 -11.58 -10.54 1.77
N VAL A 73 -12.03 -11.08 0.65
CA VAL A 73 -11.60 -10.71 -0.70
C VAL A 73 -12.80 -10.11 -1.44
N GLU A 74 -12.66 -8.89 -1.92
CA GLU A 74 -13.71 -8.17 -2.65
C GLU A 74 -13.28 -8.04 -4.13
N SER A 75 -14.17 -8.43 -5.03
CA SER A 75 -14.02 -8.33 -6.48
C SER A 75 -15.11 -7.42 -7.05
N PHE A 76 -14.95 -6.10 -6.83
CA PHE A 76 -15.82 -5.07 -7.39
C PHE A 76 -15.10 -4.33 -8.52
N THR A 77 -15.77 -4.20 -9.68
CA THR A 77 -15.24 -3.37 -10.77
C THR A 77 -15.35 -1.88 -10.42
N ASN A 78 -14.52 -1.05 -11.04
CA ASN A 78 -14.63 0.42 -10.86
C ASN A 78 -16.02 0.94 -11.25
N THR A 79 -16.62 0.37 -12.29
CA THR A 79 -17.99 0.71 -12.74
C THR A 79 -19.03 0.37 -11.66
N PHE A 80 -18.90 -0.79 -11.02
CA PHE A 80 -19.77 -1.20 -9.92
C PHE A 80 -19.66 -0.21 -8.75
N SER A 81 -18.44 0.12 -8.34
CA SER A 81 -18.18 1.06 -7.24
C SER A 81 -18.64 2.49 -7.57
N ALA A 82 -18.40 2.95 -8.80
CA ALA A 82 -18.82 4.24 -9.29
C ALA A 82 -20.35 4.40 -9.27
N LEU A 83 -21.05 3.35 -9.70
CA LEU A 83 -22.51 3.36 -9.70
C LEU A 83 -23.07 3.48 -8.28
N TRP A 84 -22.53 2.73 -7.32
CA TRP A 84 -22.97 2.83 -5.93
C TRP A 84 -22.67 4.17 -5.32
N GLU A 85 -21.48 4.75 -5.58
CA GLU A 85 -21.15 6.10 -5.13
C GLU A 85 -22.11 7.13 -5.73
N TYR A 86 -22.44 7.01 -7.02
CA TYR A 86 -23.40 7.87 -7.68
C TYR A 86 -24.79 7.74 -7.04
N ILE A 87 -25.31 6.52 -6.84
CA ILE A 87 -26.60 6.28 -6.23
C ILE A 87 -26.69 6.87 -4.82
N ILE A 88 -25.69 6.64 -3.97
CA ILE A 88 -25.70 7.10 -2.57
C ILE A 88 -25.65 8.62 -2.45
N HIS A 89 -24.91 9.29 -3.33
CA HIS A 89 -24.72 10.75 -3.27
C HIS A 89 -25.73 11.53 -4.14
N SER A 90 -26.58 10.85 -4.92
CA SER A 90 -27.60 11.50 -5.73
C SER A 90 -28.77 12.01 -4.87
N ASN A 91 -29.13 13.29 -5.05
CA ASN A 91 -30.30 13.88 -4.39
C ASN A 91 -31.65 13.40 -4.96
N GLU A 92 -31.62 12.60 -6.02
CA GLU A 92 -32.83 12.10 -6.72
C GLU A 92 -33.41 10.83 -6.07
N ASN A 93 -32.72 10.23 -5.12
CA ASN A 93 -32.98 8.90 -4.58
C ASN A 93 -34.01 8.87 -3.43
N LYS A 94 -35.17 9.48 -3.64
CA LYS A 94 -36.24 9.50 -2.63
C LYS A 94 -36.91 8.12 -2.42
N ASP A 95 -36.71 7.19 -3.34
CA ASP A 95 -37.34 5.87 -3.33
C ASP A 95 -36.47 4.77 -2.70
N ILE A 96 -35.29 5.14 -2.19
CA ILE A 96 -34.41 4.18 -1.50
C ILE A 96 -34.86 4.06 -0.05
N SER A 97 -35.28 2.86 0.35
CA SER A 97 -35.75 2.53 1.69
C SER A 97 -34.77 1.69 2.50
N GLU A 98 -33.87 0.96 1.82
CA GLU A 98 -32.95 0.01 2.47
C GLU A 98 -31.52 0.17 1.98
N LEU A 99 -30.61 0.47 2.93
CA LEU A 99 -29.18 0.50 2.73
C LEU A 99 -28.51 -0.51 3.64
N THR A 100 -27.60 -1.30 3.10
CA THR A 100 -26.79 -2.23 3.89
C THR A 100 -25.35 -1.79 3.86
N GLU A 101 -24.72 -1.81 5.04
CA GLU A 101 -23.30 -1.52 5.22
C GLU A 101 -22.46 -2.77 4.94
N LEU A 102 -21.47 -2.64 4.07
CA LEU A 102 -20.42 -3.62 3.89
C LEU A 102 -19.18 -3.19 4.68
N ASN A 103 -18.95 -3.85 5.79
CA ASN A 103 -17.72 -3.67 6.56
C ASN A 103 -16.57 -4.38 5.86
N SER A 104 -15.63 -3.63 5.29
CA SER A 104 -14.37 -4.17 4.80
C SER A 104 -13.43 -4.45 5.98
N ASN A 105 -13.74 -5.46 6.78
CA ASN A 105 -12.82 -5.97 7.79
C ASN A 105 -11.70 -6.75 7.10
N SER A 106 -10.80 -6.03 6.40
CA SER A 106 -9.54 -6.63 6.01
C SER A 106 -8.69 -6.77 7.27
N SER A 107 -8.31 -7.99 7.59
CA SER A 107 -7.53 -8.42 8.75
C SER A 107 -6.10 -7.87 8.86
N SER A 108 -5.85 -6.65 8.41
CA SER A 108 -4.56 -6.00 8.61
C SER A 108 -4.61 -5.14 9.86
N ARG A 109 -3.94 -5.60 10.92
CA ARG A 109 -3.80 -4.99 12.26
C ARG A 109 -3.15 -3.60 12.30
N ILE A 110 -2.91 -2.93 11.18
CA ILE A 110 -2.23 -1.64 11.14
C ILE A 110 -3.08 -0.65 10.35
N GLY A 111 -3.80 0.22 11.08
CA GLY A 111 -4.16 1.59 10.68
C GLY A 111 -4.91 1.78 9.36
N LYS A 112 -5.84 0.90 8.97
CA LYS A 112 -6.74 1.21 7.87
C LYS A 112 -7.95 1.97 8.39
N GLU A 113 -8.17 3.19 7.87
CA GLU A 113 -9.47 3.82 7.91
C GLU A 113 -10.49 2.80 7.37
N GLN A 114 -11.45 2.42 8.20
CA GLN A 114 -12.59 1.60 7.78
C GLN A 114 -13.36 2.43 6.77
N LYS A 115 -13.14 2.19 5.47
CA LYS A 115 -14.04 2.73 4.45
C LYS A 115 -15.31 1.90 4.52
N THR A 116 -16.31 2.46 5.13
CA THR A 116 -17.68 1.95 5.12
C THR A 116 -18.21 2.06 3.69
N PHE A 117 -18.55 0.94 3.10
CA PHE A 117 -19.19 0.90 1.80
C PHE A 117 -20.67 0.56 2.00
N TYR A 118 -21.56 1.41 1.52
CA TYR A 118 -22.99 1.16 1.55
C TYR A 118 -23.47 0.74 0.16
N TYR A 119 -24.42 -0.18 0.12
CA TYR A 119 -25.15 -0.52 -1.09
C TYR A 119 -26.65 -0.59 -0.80
N VAL A 120 -27.47 -0.35 -1.82
CA VAL A 120 -28.93 -0.49 -1.72
C VAL A 120 -29.25 -1.97 -1.72
N SER A 121 -29.90 -2.46 -0.66
CA SER A 121 -30.24 -3.88 -0.49
C SER A 121 -31.69 -4.20 -0.88
N GLN A 122 -32.49 -3.18 -1.16
CA GLN A 122 -33.90 -3.40 -1.52
C GLN A 122 -34.06 -4.11 -2.88
N GLU A 123 -34.98 -5.07 -2.92
CA GLU A 123 -35.32 -5.80 -4.14
C GLU A 123 -36.36 -5.08 -5.01
N THR A 124 -36.98 -4.01 -4.50
CA THR A 124 -37.92 -3.18 -5.24
C THR A 124 -37.18 -2.24 -6.17
N ASN A 125 -37.87 -1.80 -7.24
CA ASN A 125 -37.29 -0.86 -8.19
C ASN A 125 -37.11 0.52 -7.54
N PHE A 126 -35.98 1.19 -7.81
CA PHE A 126 -35.71 2.56 -7.38
C PHE A 126 -35.17 3.38 -8.56
N LEU A 127 -35.44 4.67 -8.54
CA LEU A 127 -34.99 5.60 -9.56
C LEU A 127 -33.49 5.88 -9.37
N ILE A 128 -32.68 5.78 -10.43
CA ILE A 128 -31.25 6.10 -10.42
C ILE A 128 -30.98 7.45 -11.06
N ASN A 129 -31.57 7.67 -12.25
CA ASN A 129 -31.42 8.91 -12.98
C ASN A 129 -32.74 9.25 -13.67
N LYS A 130 -33.27 10.44 -13.36
CA LYS A 130 -34.56 10.90 -13.88
C LYS A 130 -34.51 11.29 -15.35
N GLU A 131 -33.42 11.91 -15.80
CA GLU A 131 -33.27 12.36 -17.18
C GLU A 131 -33.23 11.19 -18.16
N LEU A 132 -32.59 10.08 -17.74
CA LEU A 132 -32.49 8.86 -18.52
C LEU A 132 -33.63 7.86 -18.26
N ASP A 133 -34.62 8.21 -17.45
CA ASP A 133 -35.66 7.27 -16.99
C ASP A 133 -35.05 5.91 -16.56
N LEU A 134 -33.93 5.98 -15.82
CA LEU A 134 -33.12 4.85 -15.46
C LEU A 134 -33.44 4.37 -14.05
N TYR A 135 -33.85 3.12 -13.94
CA TYR A 135 -34.19 2.45 -12.69
C TYR A 135 -33.16 1.39 -12.33
N GLY A 136 -33.07 1.10 -11.05
CA GLY A 136 -32.26 0.02 -10.50
C GLY A 136 -33.06 -0.98 -9.71
N ARG A 137 -32.57 -2.20 -9.67
CA ARG A 137 -33.03 -3.27 -8.78
C ARG A 137 -31.83 -4.06 -8.30
N THR A 138 -31.73 -4.27 -6.99
CA THR A 138 -30.63 -5.05 -6.40
C THR A 138 -31.08 -6.45 -6.05
N SER A 139 -30.20 -7.41 -6.20
CA SER A 139 -30.37 -8.76 -5.68
C SER A 139 -29.08 -9.22 -5.02
N VAL A 140 -29.18 -9.83 -3.86
CA VAL A 140 -28.06 -10.36 -3.09
C VAL A 140 -28.22 -11.87 -2.96
N ARG A 141 -27.16 -12.59 -3.32
CA ARG A 141 -27.10 -14.04 -3.17
C ARG A 141 -25.96 -14.39 -2.23
N ILE A 142 -26.23 -15.20 -1.21
CA ILE A 142 -25.24 -15.66 -0.25
C ILE A 142 -25.15 -17.19 -0.38
N ASP A 143 -23.97 -17.66 -0.77
CA ASP A 143 -23.66 -19.09 -0.88
C ASP A 143 -22.59 -19.43 0.17
N THR A 144 -22.91 -20.38 1.07
CA THR A 144 -21.96 -20.83 2.11
C THR A 144 -21.47 -22.23 1.79
N GLN A 145 -20.16 -22.42 1.70
CA GLN A 145 -19.52 -23.72 1.49
C GLN A 145 -18.67 -24.09 2.70
N GLU A 146 -18.92 -25.24 3.28
CA GLU A 146 -18.09 -25.80 4.34
C GLU A 146 -16.88 -26.53 3.73
N LYS A 147 -15.69 -26.20 4.20
CA LYS A 147 -14.46 -26.91 3.81
C LYS A 147 -14.32 -28.21 4.60
N LYS A 148 -13.81 -29.26 3.96
CA LYS A 148 -13.50 -30.57 4.58
C LYS A 148 -12.57 -30.47 5.81
N ASN A 149 -11.88 -29.36 6.00
CA ASN A 149 -10.98 -29.08 7.13
C ASN A 149 -11.60 -28.14 8.18
N GLY A 150 -12.93 -28.03 8.28
CA GLY A 150 -13.62 -27.31 9.35
C GLY A 150 -13.62 -25.78 9.24
N GLY A 151 -13.27 -25.20 8.10
CA GLY A 151 -13.48 -23.77 7.81
C GLY A 151 -14.67 -23.55 6.89
N SER A 152 -15.26 -22.35 6.91
CA SER A 152 -16.35 -21.96 6.00
C SER A 152 -15.88 -20.89 5.01
N ILE A 153 -16.37 -20.98 3.78
CA ILE A 153 -16.29 -19.91 2.78
C ILE A 153 -17.71 -19.43 2.53
N GLU A 154 -17.91 -18.15 2.76
CA GLU A 154 -19.16 -17.46 2.42
C GLU A 154 -18.89 -16.59 1.19
N SER A 155 -19.61 -16.85 0.09
CA SER A 155 -19.61 -16.03 -1.11
C SER A 155 -20.88 -15.20 -1.16
N GLN A 156 -20.73 -13.88 -1.16
CA GLN A 156 -21.82 -12.93 -1.31
C GLN A 156 -21.72 -12.28 -2.68
N VAL A 157 -22.68 -12.57 -3.56
CA VAL A 157 -22.80 -11.96 -4.88
C VAL A 157 -23.86 -10.88 -4.84
N ILE A 158 -23.44 -9.63 -5.07
CA ILE A 158 -24.32 -8.47 -5.16
C ILE A 158 -24.49 -8.13 -6.64
N SER A 159 -25.73 -8.18 -7.13
CA SER A 159 -26.06 -7.85 -8.51
C SER A 159 -27.00 -6.66 -8.55
N ILE A 160 -26.69 -5.68 -9.38
CA ILE A 160 -27.60 -4.57 -9.68
C ILE A 160 -28.02 -4.64 -11.13
N GLU A 161 -29.31 -4.67 -11.35
CA GLU A 161 -29.95 -4.63 -12.64
C GLU A 161 -30.41 -3.20 -12.92
N LEU A 162 -29.77 -2.56 -13.91
CA LEU A 162 -30.12 -1.24 -14.40
C LEU A 162 -31.06 -1.38 -15.60
N PHE A 163 -32.16 -0.68 -15.61
CA PHE A 163 -33.07 -0.77 -16.72
C PHE A 163 -33.82 0.53 -17.02
N SER A 164 -34.21 0.69 -18.29
CA SER A 164 -35.06 1.76 -18.77
C SER A 164 -36.04 1.23 -19.81
N TYR A 165 -37.16 1.91 -19.95
CA TYR A 165 -38.16 1.63 -21.00
C TYR A 165 -38.03 2.60 -22.19
N SER A 166 -37.34 3.74 -22.00
CA SER A 166 -37.19 4.79 -22.99
C SER A 166 -35.76 4.90 -23.51
N THR A 167 -34.77 4.65 -22.67
CA THR A 167 -33.34 4.84 -22.96
C THR A 167 -32.70 3.56 -23.51
N GLN A 168 -31.95 3.67 -24.61
CA GLN A 168 -31.29 2.53 -25.23
C GLN A 168 -30.05 2.06 -24.47
N ILE A 169 -29.59 0.83 -24.74
CA ILE A 169 -28.43 0.23 -24.05
C ILE A 169 -27.16 1.06 -24.21
N GLU A 170 -26.95 1.65 -25.37
CA GLU A 170 -25.77 2.46 -25.68
C GLU A 170 -25.70 3.71 -24.80
N GLU A 171 -26.84 4.35 -24.54
CA GLU A 171 -26.93 5.52 -23.66
C GLU A 171 -26.69 5.14 -22.21
N ILE A 172 -27.24 3.97 -21.75
CA ILE A 172 -26.97 3.43 -20.41
C ILE A 172 -25.47 3.13 -20.24
N LYS A 173 -24.84 2.53 -21.26
CA LYS A 173 -23.38 2.28 -21.24
C LYS A 173 -22.57 3.58 -21.24
N SER A 174 -22.98 4.59 -22.00
CA SER A 174 -22.34 5.91 -21.99
C SER A 174 -22.42 6.56 -20.62
N PHE A 175 -23.58 6.53 -19.97
CA PHE A 175 -23.77 6.98 -18.61
C PHE A 175 -22.86 6.24 -17.61
N LEU A 176 -22.81 4.90 -17.68
CA LEU A 176 -21.93 4.09 -16.85
C LEU A 176 -20.46 4.42 -17.06
N LYS A 177 -20.05 4.68 -18.29
CA LYS A 177 -18.69 5.09 -18.62
C LYS A 177 -18.36 6.45 -18.00
N ASP A 178 -19.25 7.43 -18.15
CA ASP A 178 -19.05 8.78 -17.62
C ASP A 178 -18.92 8.79 -16.08
N ILE A 179 -19.82 8.11 -15.36
CA ILE A 179 -19.70 8.01 -13.89
C ILE A 179 -18.45 7.24 -13.46
N THR A 180 -18.02 6.23 -14.24
CA THR A 180 -16.80 5.47 -13.96
C THR A 180 -15.55 6.34 -14.15
N GLU A 181 -15.50 7.14 -15.20
CA GLU A 181 -14.40 8.07 -15.45
C GLU A 181 -14.30 9.12 -14.33
N ARG A 182 -15.42 9.74 -13.94
CA ARG A 182 -15.46 10.70 -12.81
C ARG A 182 -15.03 10.06 -11.48
N TYR A 183 -15.49 8.86 -11.19
CA TYR A 183 -15.12 8.12 -9.99
C TYR A 183 -13.64 7.80 -9.97
N THR A 184 -13.10 7.33 -11.09
CA THR A 184 -11.69 6.98 -11.22
C THR A 184 -10.80 8.22 -11.08
N GLU A 185 -11.21 9.34 -11.69
CA GLU A 185 -10.48 10.61 -11.59
C GLU A 185 -10.50 11.17 -10.16
N LYS A 186 -11.65 11.09 -9.47
CA LYS A 186 -11.75 11.47 -8.05
C LYS A 186 -10.80 10.66 -7.17
N ILE A 187 -10.81 9.32 -7.31
CA ILE A 187 -9.89 8.44 -6.55
C ILE A 187 -8.44 8.78 -6.87
N LYS A 188 -8.13 9.02 -8.14
CA LYS A 188 -6.80 9.40 -8.59
C LYS A 188 -6.35 10.70 -7.92
N THR A 189 -7.16 11.75 -7.98
CA THR A 189 -6.87 13.05 -7.37
C THR A 189 -6.68 12.93 -5.85
N GLU A 190 -7.55 12.17 -5.16
CA GLU A 190 -7.41 11.92 -3.72
C GLU A 190 -6.12 11.16 -3.39
N ARG A 191 -5.67 10.25 -4.25
CA ARG A 191 -4.40 9.53 -4.06
C ARG A 191 -3.19 10.39 -4.39
N GLU A 192 -3.26 11.24 -5.40
CA GLU A 192 -2.17 12.16 -5.79
C GLU A 192 -1.83 13.15 -4.66
N MET A 193 -2.81 13.53 -3.85
CA MET A 193 -2.60 14.39 -2.67
C MET A 193 -1.98 13.64 -1.48
N LYS A 194 -1.98 12.31 -1.49
CA LYS A 194 -1.49 11.47 -0.39
C LYS A 194 -0.16 10.83 -0.76
N ARG A 195 0.70 10.65 0.22
CA ARG A 195 1.92 9.86 0.08
C ARG A 195 1.76 8.56 0.85
N PHE A 196 2.43 7.53 0.37
CA PHE A 196 2.30 6.17 0.91
C PHE A 196 3.67 5.58 1.24
N ILE A 197 3.67 4.64 2.17
CA ILE A 197 4.79 3.76 2.44
C ILE A 197 4.44 2.40 1.85
N TYR A 198 5.30 1.89 0.98
CA TYR A 198 5.24 0.55 0.44
C TYR A 198 6.30 -0.30 1.11
N SER A 199 5.89 -1.39 1.73
CA SER A 199 6.79 -2.35 2.40
C SER A 199 6.49 -3.75 1.91
N ILE A 200 7.52 -4.58 1.76
CA ILE A 200 7.37 -5.95 1.29
C ILE A 200 6.67 -6.78 2.37
N LYS A 201 5.60 -7.46 1.99
CA LYS A 201 4.82 -8.38 2.83
C LYS A 201 5.42 -9.78 2.78
N HIS A 202 5.60 -10.30 1.59
CA HIS A 202 6.24 -11.57 1.26
C HIS A 202 6.80 -11.48 -0.15
N VAL A 203 7.72 -12.36 -0.46
CA VAL A 203 8.29 -12.48 -1.80
C VAL A 203 7.73 -13.76 -2.40
N ASP A 204 6.76 -13.61 -3.31
CA ASP A 204 6.12 -14.70 -4.03
C ASP A 204 6.31 -14.49 -5.52
N ASP A 205 6.54 -15.57 -6.27
CA ASP A 205 6.73 -15.52 -7.72
C ASP A 205 5.40 -15.59 -8.48
N GLU A 206 4.26 -15.96 -7.83
CA GLU A 206 2.98 -16.22 -8.48
C GLU A 206 1.97 -15.08 -8.35
N ASP A 207 1.85 -14.39 -7.20
CA ASP A 207 0.90 -13.27 -7.03
C ASP A 207 1.60 -11.98 -6.61
N TYR A 208 2.13 -11.30 -7.60
CA TYR A 208 2.97 -10.12 -7.44
C TYR A 208 2.27 -8.91 -6.82
N TYR A 209 0.97 -8.70 -7.12
CA TYR A 209 0.22 -7.55 -6.61
C TYR A 209 -0.15 -7.64 -5.13
N ASP A 210 -0.06 -8.80 -4.49
CA ASP A 210 -0.28 -8.96 -3.05
C ASP A 210 1.02 -8.95 -2.23
N CYS A 211 2.19 -8.80 -2.88
CA CYS A 211 3.50 -8.79 -2.21
C CYS A 211 3.78 -7.54 -1.39
N TRP A 212 2.97 -6.50 -1.48
CA TRP A 212 3.23 -5.20 -0.88
C TRP A 212 2.17 -4.78 0.14
N TYR A 213 2.62 -4.31 1.30
CA TYR A 213 1.80 -3.51 2.20
C TYR A 213 1.81 -2.05 1.74
N GLU A 214 0.64 -1.42 1.67
CA GLU A 214 0.48 0.01 1.47
C GLU A 214 -0.06 0.64 2.75
N ALA A 215 0.63 1.65 3.27
CA ALA A 215 0.18 2.44 4.41
C ALA A 215 0.27 3.94 4.06
N PRO A 216 -0.69 4.78 4.51
CA PRO A 216 -0.56 6.23 4.36
C PRO A 216 0.71 6.73 5.04
N PHE A 217 1.46 7.58 4.35
CA PHE A 217 2.62 8.24 4.95
C PHE A 217 2.17 9.48 5.71
N THR A 218 2.19 9.39 7.04
CA THR A 218 1.98 10.51 7.93
C THR A 218 3.20 10.66 8.84
N SER A 219 3.75 11.86 8.94
CA SER A 219 4.91 12.10 9.80
C SER A 219 4.86 13.49 10.43
N THR A 220 5.11 13.53 11.73
CA THR A 220 5.37 14.77 12.47
C THR A 220 6.81 15.27 12.26
N LYS A 221 7.70 14.43 11.69
CA LYS A 221 9.11 14.78 11.47
C LYS A 221 9.26 15.65 10.23
N THR A 222 9.86 16.82 10.42
CA THR A 222 10.27 17.77 9.37
C THR A 222 11.70 18.23 9.62
N PHE A 223 12.31 18.85 8.63
CA PHE A 223 13.63 19.47 8.87
C PHE A 223 13.58 20.58 9.93
N ASP A 224 12.44 21.20 10.21
CA ASP A 224 12.32 22.23 11.24
C ASP A 224 12.48 21.69 12.66
N ASN A 225 12.05 20.43 12.88
CA ASN A 225 12.11 19.78 14.19
C ASN A 225 13.19 18.67 14.28
N LEU A 226 14.10 18.62 13.33
CA LEU A 226 15.29 17.77 13.36
C LEU A 226 16.55 18.60 13.53
N PHE A 227 17.44 18.18 14.42
CA PHE A 227 18.63 18.93 14.81
C PHE A 227 19.87 18.02 14.69
N PHE A 228 20.73 18.33 13.73
CA PHE A 228 22.02 17.70 13.50
C PHE A 228 22.92 18.65 12.71
N ASN A 229 24.22 18.49 12.81
CA ASN A 229 25.19 19.46 12.31
C ASN A 229 25.18 19.60 10.79
N GLU A 230 25.03 18.48 10.07
CA GLU A 230 25.10 18.42 8.62
C GLU A 230 23.77 18.78 7.93
N LYS A 231 22.74 19.15 8.66
CA LYS A 231 21.41 19.51 8.12
C LYS A 231 21.47 20.56 7.01
N PRO A 232 22.20 21.71 7.15
CA PRO A 232 22.24 22.70 6.09
C PRO A 232 22.85 22.19 4.79
N ASN A 233 23.88 21.35 4.91
CA ASN A 233 24.56 20.76 3.75
C ASN A 233 23.67 19.72 3.06
N LEU A 234 22.98 18.87 3.83
CA LEU A 234 22.02 17.92 3.28
C LEU A 234 20.90 18.62 2.51
N MET A 235 20.27 19.63 3.10
CA MET A 235 19.21 20.40 2.47
C MET A 235 19.69 21.06 1.18
N LYS A 236 20.85 21.71 1.20
CA LYS A 236 21.44 22.30 -0.01
C LYS A 236 21.64 21.30 -1.14
N LYS A 237 22.09 20.08 -0.83
CA LYS A 237 22.26 19.02 -1.84
C LYS A 237 20.92 18.50 -2.37
N ILE A 238 19.92 18.32 -1.51
CA ILE A 238 18.58 17.94 -1.93
C ILE A 238 17.96 19.03 -2.82
N ASP A 239 18.04 20.29 -2.42
CA ASP A 239 17.51 21.42 -3.21
C ASP A 239 18.20 21.53 -4.56
N PHE A 240 19.51 21.36 -4.60
CA PHE A 240 20.25 21.34 -5.86
C PHE A 240 19.78 20.20 -6.76
N PHE A 241 19.63 19.01 -6.20
CA PHE A 241 19.13 17.84 -6.94
C PHE A 241 17.72 18.07 -7.49
N LEU A 242 16.80 18.57 -6.68
CA LEU A 242 15.40 18.79 -7.10
C LEU A 242 15.27 19.85 -8.20
N ASN A 243 16.07 20.92 -8.13
CA ASN A 243 15.88 22.11 -8.96
C ASN A 243 16.81 22.16 -10.20
N ASN A 244 17.75 21.24 -10.35
CA ASN A 244 18.78 21.34 -11.39
C ASN A 244 18.85 20.10 -12.29
N ARG A 245 17.71 19.49 -12.61
CA ARG A 245 17.63 18.29 -13.48
C ARG A 245 18.40 18.49 -14.79
N ASP A 246 18.17 19.61 -15.49
CA ASP A 246 18.78 19.90 -16.79
C ASP A 246 20.30 20.05 -16.71
N TRP A 247 20.81 20.51 -15.55
CA TRP A 247 22.25 20.59 -15.32
C TRP A 247 22.89 19.20 -15.31
N TYR A 248 22.26 18.19 -14.66
CA TYR A 248 22.74 16.81 -14.67
C TYR A 248 22.82 16.26 -16.10
N TYR A 249 21.75 16.42 -16.87
CA TYR A 249 21.71 15.98 -18.28
C TYR A 249 22.76 16.68 -19.13
N LYS A 250 22.89 18.01 -19.02
CA LYS A 250 23.88 18.79 -19.77
C LYS A 250 25.32 18.40 -19.43
N LYS A 251 25.56 17.94 -18.19
CA LYS A 251 26.89 17.52 -17.73
C LYS A 251 27.15 16.03 -17.96
N GLY A 252 26.21 15.25 -18.42
CA GLY A 252 26.35 13.81 -18.56
C GLY A 252 26.53 13.09 -17.24
N ILE A 253 25.95 13.63 -16.14
CA ILE A 253 25.98 13.04 -14.80
C ILE A 253 24.65 12.35 -14.56
N PRO A 254 24.61 11.10 -14.07
CA PRO A 254 23.36 10.43 -13.73
C PRO A 254 22.51 11.26 -12.76
N TYR A 255 21.24 11.48 -13.11
CA TYR A 255 20.32 12.25 -12.28
C TYR A 255 19.79 11.36 -11.14
N THR A 256 20.66 11.05 -10.19
CA THR A 256 20.38 10.24 -9.01
C THR A 256 21.00 10.86 -7.77
N LEU A 257 20.45 10.58 -6.60
CA LEU A 257 20.97 11.02 -5.31
C LEU A 257 20.98 9.86 -4.33
N GLY A 258 22.16 9.40 -3.95
CA GLY A 258 22.37 8.38 -2.93
C GLY A 258 22.73 9.02 -1.58
N ILE A 259 22.04 8.60 -0.50
CA ILE A 259 22.25 9.09 0.87
C ILE A 259 22.55 7.90 1.77
N GLY A 260 23.70 7.91 2.42
CA GLY A 260 24.10 6.93 3.44
C GLY A 260 23.96 7.51 4.84
N LEU A 261 23.15 6.88 5.68
CA LEU A 261 22.97 7.26 7.08
C LEU A 261 23.65 6.23 7.97
N SER A 262 24.68 6.64 8.69
CA SER A 262 25.40 5.80 9.64
C SER A 262 25.20 6.28 11.09
N GLY A 263 25.36 5.40 12.06
CA GLY A 263 25.34 5.77 13.47
C GLY A 263 24.58 4.77 14.33
N GLU A 264 24.73 4.91 15.63
CA GLU A 264 24.12 4.06 16.64
C GLU A 264 22.57 4.10 16.61
N PRO A 265 21.91 3.09 17.17
CA PRO A 265 20.46 3.13 17.37
C PRO A 265 20.04 4.38 18.17
N GLY A 266 18.89 4.99 17.79
CA GLY A 266 18.34 6.16 18.49
C GLY A 266 18.97 7.49 18.11
N THR A 267 19.91 7.55 17.14
CA THR A 267 20.53 8.80 16.66
C THR A 267 19.68 9.58 15.65
N GLY A 268 18.56 9.00 15.18
CA GLY A 268 17.58 9.70 14.34
C GLY A 268 17.60 9.36 12.86
N LYS A 269 18.28 8.29 12.42
CA LYS A 269 18.34 7.84 11.00
C LYS A 269 16.95 7.76 10.35
N THR A 270 16.03 7.00 10.93
CA THR A 270 14.66 6.87 10.41
C THR A 270 13.87 8.20 10.44
N SER A 271 14.19 9.09 11.39
CA SER A 271 13.57 10.42 11.44
C SER A 271 14.01 11.29 10.25
N ILE A 272 15.26 11.20 9.83
CA ILE A 272 15.77 11.90 8.64
C ILE A 272 15.10 11.35 7.37
N ILE A 273 14.96 10.03 7.23
CA ILE A 273 14.23 9.42 6.10
C ILE A 273 12.83 10.02 5.97
N LYS A 274 12.08 10.08 7.08
CA LYS A 274 10.73 10.65 7.10
C LYS A 274 10.74 12.15 6.75
N ALA A 275 11.72 12.91 7.22
CA ALA A 275 11.82 14.33 6.90
C ALA A 275 12.15 14.55 5.43
N ILE A 276 13.06 13.76 4.85
CA ILE A 276 13.39 13.82 3.42
C ILE A 276 12.14 13.50 2.58
N ALA A 277 11.41 12.42 2.92
CA ALA A 277 10.21 12.05 2.20
C ALA A 277 9.14 13.14 2.22
N LYS A 278 8.93 13.78 3.37
CA LYS A 278 8.01 14.91 3.51
C LYS A 278 8.48 16.15 2.76
N TYR A 279 9.78 16.45 2.80
CA TYR A 279 10.38 17.62 2.14
C TYR A 279 10.36 17.51 0.61
N THR A 280 10.60 16.31 0.09
CA THR A 280 10.63 16.05 -1.36
C THR A 280 9.26 15.67 -1.92
N ASP A 281 8.25 15.54 -1.06
CA ASP A 281 6.88 15.14 -1.38
C ASP A 281 6.83 13.81 -2.14
N ARG A 282 7.55 12.77 -1.64
CA ARG A 282 7.68 11.47 -2.28
C ARG A 282 7.15 10.33 -1.42
N HIS A 283 6.70 9.28 -2.08
CA HIS A 283 6.40 7.99 -1.44
C HIS A 283 7.68 7.36 -0.88
N ILE A 284 7.53 6.46 0.11
CA ILE A 284 8.63 5.65 0.63
C ILE A 284 8.45 4.22 0.15
N VAL A 285 9.46 3.64 -0.47
CA VAL A 285 9.53 2.21 -0.80
C VAL A 285 10.59 1.59 0.07
N ASN A 286 10.18 0.83 1.09
CA ASN A 286 11.08 0.18 2.02
C ASN A 286 11.40 -1.24 1.56
N LEU A 287 12.63 -1.46 1.12
CA LEU A 287 13.16 -2.72 0.65
C LEU A 287 13.92 -3.43 1.77
N SER A 288 13.30 -4.47 2.33
CA SER A 288 13.98 -5.36 3.27
C SER A 288 14.79 -6.39 2.49
N MET A 289 16.09 -6.14 2.34
CA MET A 289 16.99 -6.99 1.56
C MET A 289 17.07 -8.44 2.06
N LYS A 290 16.76 -8.70 3.33
CA LYS A 290 16.74 -10.04 3.95
C LYS A 290 15.66 -10.98 3.37
N LEU A 291 14.61 -10.42 2.76
CA LEU A 291 13.50 -11.18 2.21
C LEU A 291 13.84 -11.81 0.85
N PHE A 292 14.81 -11.28 0.15
CA PHE A 292 15.21 -11.77 -1.17
C PHE A 292 16.17 -12.93 -1.06
N LYS A 293 15.89 -14.01 -1.79
CA LYS A 293 16.73 -15.20 -1.87
C LYS A 293 17.47 -15.33 -3.20
N THR A 294 16.89 -14.76 -4.26
CA THR A 294 17.43 -14.88 -5.62
C THR A 294 17.64 -13.51 -6.26
N ARG A 295 18.57 -13.47 -7.20
CA ARG A 295 18.82 -12.32 -8.06
C ARG A 295 17.54 -11.86 -8.78
N LYS A 296 16.74 -12.79 -9.31
CA LYS A 296 15.47 -12.49 -10.00
C LYS A 296 14.54 -11.69 -9.10
N GLN A 297 14.33 -12.16 -7.86
CA GLN A 297 13.47 -11.46 -6.88
C GLN A 297 13.99 -10.05 -6.58
N LEU A 298 15.29 -9.90 -6.34
CA LEU A 298 15.89 -8.60 -6.06
C LEU A 298 15.67 -7.62 -7.22
N TYR A 299 15.90 -8.03 -8.46
CA TYR A 299 15.66 -7.21 -9.65
C TYR A 299 14.19 -6.80 -9.75
N GLN A 300 13.29 -7.75 -9.66
CA GLN A 300 11.86 -7.56 -9.79
C GLN A 300 11.33 -6.51 -8.79
N PHE A 301 11.67 -6.65 -7.51
CA PHE A 301 11.19 -5.74 -6.47
C PHE A 301 11.86 -4.36 -6.49
N PHE A 302 13.11 -4.28 -6.90
CA PHE A 302 13.81 -2.99 -6.98
C PHE A 302 13.29 -2.12 -8.13
N PHE A 303 13.01 -2.72 -9.29
CA PHE A 303 12.54 -2.02 -10.47
C PHE A 303 11.01 -1.81 -10.49
N GLU A 304 10.32 -2.29 -9.46
CA GLU A 304 8.86 -2.18 -9.39
C GLU A 304 8.37 -0.73 -9.40
N THR A 305 7.33 -0.50 -10.19
CA THR A 305 6.63 0.79 -10.26
C THR A 305 5.15 0.67 -9.92
N THR A 306 4.65 -0.57 -9.81
CA THR A 306 3.25 -0.90 -9.55
C THR A 306 3.14 -1.79 -8.32
N TYR A 307 2.68 -1.27 -7.20
CA TYR A 307 2.73 -1.96 -5.90
C TYR A 307 1.44 -2.69 -5.53
N ASN A 308 0.32 -2.34 -6.14
CA ASN A 308 -0.96 -2.99 -5.91
C ASN A 308 -1.96 -2.64 -7.03
N ARG A 309 -3.15 -3.24 -6.96
CA ARG A 309 -4.21 -3.02 -7.97
C ARG A 309 -4.69 -1.57 -8.05
N LYS A 310 -4.49 -0.76 -7.01
CA LYS A 310 -4.95 0.64 -6.98
C LYS A 310 -4.05 1.59 -7.77
N ASN A 311 -2.81 1.19 -8.05
CA ASN A 311 -1.86 1.99 -8.84
C ASN A 311 -1.40 1.31 -10.14
N ILE A 312 -2.19 0.33 -10.66
CA ILE A 312 -1.92 -0.31 -11.95
C ILE A 312 -1.95 0.71 -13.10
N SER A 313 -2.92 1.62 -13.07
CA SER A 313 -3.08 2.66 -14.10
C SER A 313 -2.08 3.80 -13.99
N GLU A 314 -1.43 3.97 -12.84
CA GLU A 314 -0.45 5.01 -12.56
C GLU A 314 0.79 4.43 -11.91
N SER A 315 1.81 4.18 -12.69
CA SER A 315 3.09 3.71 -12.18
C SER A 315 3.77 4.82 -11.35
N ILE A 316 4.35 4.42 -10.20
CA ILE A 316 5.11 5.31 -9.33
C ILE A 316 6.57 5.31 -9.78
N THR A 317 6.91 6.29 -10.58
CA THR A 317 8.25 6.48 -11.13
C THR A 317 9.29 6.86 -10.06
N TYR A 318 10.58 6.84 -10.40
CA TYR A 318 11.66 7.12 -9.42
C TYR A 318 11.65 8.56 -8.89
N ASP A 319 11.15 9.51 -9.65
CA ASP A 319 10.96 10.90 -9.23
C ASP A 319 9.82 11.09 -8.23
N LYS A 320 8.91 10.13 -8.10
CA LYS A 320 7.78 10.14 -7.14
C LYS A 320 8.04 9.31 -5.88
N LYS A 321 9.16 8.59 -5.78
CA LYS A 321 9.47 7.71 -4.65
C LYS A 321 10.89 7.86 -4.14
N ILE A 322 11.10 7.45 -2.89
CA ILE A 322 12.41 7.24 -2.27
C ILE A 322 12.55 5.76 -2.00
N ILE A 323 13.63 5.16 -2.47
CA ILE A 323 13.98 3.78 -2.12
C ILE A 323 14.76 3.82 -0.82
N VAL A 324 14.30 3.08 0.18
CA VAL A 324 14.93 2.97 1.49
C VAL A 324 15.37 1.53 1.72
N ILE A 325 16.62 1.36 2.10
CA ILE A 325 17.20 0.07 2.49
C ILE A 325 17.73 0.25 3.92
N GLU A 326 16.93 -0.17 4.91
CA GLU A 326 17.33 -0.06 6.30
C GLU A 326 18.23 -1.23 6.71
N ASP A 327 19.22 -0.91 7.58
CA ASP A 327 20.18 -1.85 8.18
C ASP A 327 20.84 -2.79 7.14
N ILE A 328 21.43 -2.21 6.10
CA ILE A 328 22.05 -2.96 5.01
C ILE A 328 23.14 -3.91 5.49
N ASP A 329 23.85 -3.58 6.57
CA ASP A 329 24.86 -4.42 7.23
C ASP A 329 24.29 -5.76 7.72
N CYS A 330 22.99 -5.88 7.88
CA CYS A 330 22.31 -7.14 8.21
C CYS A 330 22.32 -8.20 7.09
N LEU A 331 22.74 -7.85 5.86
CA LEU A 331 22.97 -8.83 4.78
C LEU A 331 24.26 -9.67 5.00
N GLY A 332 25.03 -9.38 6.05
CA GLY A 332 26.22 -10.12 6.39
C GLY A 332 27.33 -10.00 5.32
N ASP A 333 28.00 -11.13 5.05
CA ASP A 333 29.23 -11.17 4.22
C ASP A 333 29.02 -10.67 2.78
N ILE A 334 27.79 -10.63 2.26
CA ILE A 334 27.50 -10.16 0.89
C ILE A 334 27.90 -8.68 0.72
N VAL A 335 27.67 -7.85 1.74
CA VAL A 335 27.86 -6.39 1.68
C VAL A 335 29.06 -5.91 2.49
N LEU A 336 29.72 -6.80 3.23
CA LEU A 336 30.88 -6.45 4.04
C LEU A 336 32.16 -6.44 3.19
N LYS A 337 33.17 -5.72 3.69
CA LYS A 337 34.50 -5.67 3.08
C LYS A 337 35.02 -7.05 2.79
N ARG A 338 35.41 -7.28 1.54
CA ARG A 338 36.09 -8.52 1.13
C ARG A 338 37.40 -8.61 1.94
N LYS A 339 37.63 -9.72 2.62
CA LYS A 339 38.94 -10.00 3.19
C LYS A 339 39.90 -10.04 2.01
N GLU A 340 40.90 -9.16 2.00
CA GLU A 340 42.03 -9.28 1.07
C GLU A 340 42.60 -10.70 1.29
N ASN A 341 42.29 -11.62 0.41
CA ASN A 341 43.01 -12.85 0.32
C ASN A 341 44.42 -12.45 -0.15
N ILE A 342 45.31 -12.25 0.79
CA ILE A 342 46.77 -12.31 0.54
C ILE A 342 46.95 -13.76 0.00
N ILE A 343 46.95 -13.88 -1.33
CA ILE A 343 47.29 -15.10 -1.99
C ILE A 343 48.78 -15.32 -1.61
N PRO A 344 49.14 -16.31 -0.81
CA PRO A 344 50.53 -16.69 -0.68
C PRO A 344 50.94 -17.15 -2.08
N GLN A 345 51.91 -16.49 -2.67
CA GLN A 345 52.59 -16.94 -3.88
C GLN A 345 53.28 -18.28 -3.56
N ASN A 346 52.51 -19.38 -3.53
CA ASN A 346 52.97 -20.76 -3.61
C ASN A 346 51.78 -21.68 -3.40
N GLN A 347 51.06 -22.00 -4.51
CA GLN A 347 50.26 -23.22 -4.56
C GLN A 347 49.83 -23.54 -6.02
N GLU A 348 50.72 -24.10 -6.77
CA GLU A 348 50.38 -25.20 -7.65
C GLU A 348 49.99 -26.36 -6.73
N ASN A 349 48.76 -26.83 -6.71
CA ASN A 349 48.19 -28.07 -6.11
C ASN A 349 46.95 -27.94 -5.24
N THR A 350 46.14 -26.87 -5.38
CA THR A 350 44.92 -26.74 -4.57
C THR A 350 43.69 -27.36 -5.28
N THR A 351 43.68 -27.40 -6.60
CA THR A 351 42.59 -27.98 -7.40
C THR A 351 42.50 -29.50 -7.22
N ASP A 352 43.63 -30.21 -7.12
CA ASP A 352 43.65 -31.67 -6.93
C ASP A 352 43.20 -32.10 -5.53
N LYS A 353 43.48 -31.29 -4.49
CA LYS A 353 43.03 -31.60 -3.13
C LYS A 353 41.52 -31.38 -2.93
N ILE A 354 40.93 -30.37 -3.60
CA ILE A 354 39.48 -30.14 -3.57
C ILE A 354 38.74 -31.24 -4.32
N LEU A 355 39.27 -31.69 -5.47
CA LEU A 355 38.71 -32.80 -6.22
C LEU A 355 38.83 -34.15 -5.45
N GLN A 356 39.97 -34.41 -4.78
CA GLN A 356 40.12 -35.59 -3.93
C GLN A 356 39.17 -35.56 -2.72
N THR A 357 38.99 -34.43 -2.07
CA THR A 357 38.05 -34.29 -0.91
C THR A 357 36.59 -34.47 -1.32
N ILE A 358 36.23 -34.11 -2.55
CA ILE A 358 34.89 -34.35 -3.11
C ILE A 358 34.70 -35.80 -3.48
N LEU A 359 35.72 -36.45 -4.05
CA LEU A 359 35.71 -37.88 -4.41
C LEU A 359 35.70 -38.78 -3.16
N GLU A 360 36.49 -38.48 -2.14
CA GLU A 360 36.51 -39.23 -0.87
C GLU A 360 35.22 -39.11 -0.05
N LYS A 361 34.44 -38.02 -0.23
CA LYS A 361 33.11 -37.87 0.37
C LYS A 361 32.03 -38.66 -0.37
N SER A 362 32.20 -38.95 -1.65
CA SER A 362 31.23 -39.73 -2.43
C SER A 362 31.34 -41.23 -2.22
N GLU A 363 32.48 -41.73 -1.72
CA GLU A 363 32.70 -43.17 -1.47
C GLU A 363 32.38 -43.62 -0.03
N LYS A 364 32.11 -42.68 0.92
CA LYS A 364 31.77 -43.01 2.31
C LYS A 364 30.29 -43.01 2.65
N ASP A 365 29.40 -42.70 1.73
CA ASP A 365 27.96 -42.64 1.96
C ASP A 365 27.20 -43.95 1.64
N SER A 366 27.88 -45.09 1.69
CA SER A 366 27.24 -46.40 1.53
C SER A 366 27.41 -47.31 2.76
N SER A 367 27.18 -46.83 3.97
CA SER A 367 26.86 -47.70 5.12
C SER A 367 26.55 -46.86 6.36
N GLU A 368 25.40 -47.16 6.90
CA GLU A 368 24.92 -47.04 8.29
C GLU A 368 23.79 -46.04 8.56
N GLU A 369 22.76 -46.67 9.14
CA GLU A 369 21.47 -46.11 9.58
C GLU A 369 21.62 -45.12 10.77
N GLY A 370 20.79 -44.12 10.75
CA GLY A 370 20.28 -43.55 12.00
C GLY A 370 20.88 -42.23 12.47
N GLU A 371 20.81 -41.15 11.66
CA GLU A 371 20.79 -39.77 12.24
C GLU A 371 19.80 -38.86 11.50
N LYS A 372 19.06 -38.06 12.28
CA LYS A 372 18.07 -37.11 11.80
C LYS A 372 18.71 -36.16 10.78
N LYS A 373 18.48 -36.40 9.50
CA LYS A 373 18.82 -35.44 8.44
C LYS A 373 17.99 -34.18 8.66
N VAL A 374 18.63 -33.13 9.11
CA VAL A 374 18.10 -31.76 8.96
C VAL A 374 17.98 -31.51 7.46
N TYR A 375 16.77 -31.53 6.95
CA TYR A 375 16.47 -31.13 5.57
C TYR A 375 16.88 -29.66 5.39
N LYS A 376 18.09 -29.42 4.93
CA LYS A 376 18.41 -28.17 4.25
C LYS A 376 17.66 -28.22 2.93
N GLY A 377 16.60 -27.42 2.80
CA GLY A 377 15.89 -27.27 1.54
C GLY A 377 16.87 -26.96 0.39
N PRO A 378 16.49 -27.19 -0.87
CA PRO A 378 17.36 -26.96 -2.02
C PRO A 378 17.89 -25.51 -1.93
N MET A 379 19.22 -25.36 -2.07
CA MET A 379 19.84 -24.02 -2.15
C MET A 379 19.24 -23.29 -3.36
N PRO A 380 18.98 -21.97 -3.24
CA PRO A 380 18.53 -21.20 -4.39
C PRO A 380 19.50 -21.38 -5.56
N THR A 381 18.99 -21.65 -6.73
CA THR A 381 19.79 -21.89 -7.94
C THR A 381 20.53 -20.64 -8.43
N ASP A 382 20.18 -19.43 -7.91
CA ASP A 382 20.76 -18.14 -8.29
C ASP A 382 20.81 -17.21 -7.06
N PRO A 383 21.78 -17.41 -6.13
CA PRO A 383 21.89 -16.61 -4.91
C PRO A 383 22.34 -15.19 -5.24
N ILE A 384 21.90 -14.23 -4.41
CA ILE A 384 22.29 -12.81 -4.56
C ILE A 384 23.77 -12.62 -4.25
N THR A 385 24.46 -11.90 -5.12
CA THR A 385 25.85 -11.51 -4.97
C THR A 385 26.00 -9.99 -4.77
N LEU A 386 27.16 -9.54 -4.31
CA LEU A 386 27.46 -8.12 -4.24
C LEU A 386 27.37 -7.45 -5.62
N ASP A 387 27.83 -8.12 -6.66
CA ASP A 387 27.81 -7.57 -8.02
C ASP A 387 26.37 -7.35 -8.53
N ASP A 388 25.40 -8.19 -8.11
CA ASP A 388 23.99 -7.97 -8.43
C ASP A 388 23.46 -6.69 -7.78
N ILE A 389 23.82 -6.44 -6.52
CA ILE A 389 23.43 -5.21 -5.81
C ILE A 389 24.06 -3.99 -6.48
N LEU A 390 25.36 -4.07 -6.83
CA LEU A 390 26.08 -3.00 -7.48
C LEU A 390 25.49 -2.67 -8.86
N ASN A 391 25.11 -3.69 -9.64
CA ASN A 391 24.51 -3.52 -10.96
C ASN A 391 23.10 -2.89 -10.91
N ILE A 392 22.33 -3.17 -9.85
CA ILE A 392 21.03 -2.55 -9.64
C ILE A 392 21.16 -1.06 -9.28
N TRP A 393 22.21 -0.71 -8.51
CA TRP A 393 22.39 0.67 -8.06
C TRP A 393 23.00 1.57 -9.13
N ASP A 394 23.89 1.05 -9.95
CA ASP A 394 24.72 1.84 -10.87
C ASP A 394 25.05 1.03 -12.15
N GLY A 395 24.07 0.28 -12.67
CA GLY A 395 24.18 -0.47 -13.91
C GLY A 395 23.79 0.35 -15.15
N ILE A 396 23.66 -0.36 -16.28
CA ILE A 396 23.32 0.25 -17.58
C ILE A 396 21.94 0.94 -17.55
N GLN A 397 21.01 0.44 -16.73
CA GLN A 397 19.69 1.02 -16.60
C GLN A 397 19.72 2.23 -15.67
N GLU A 398 19.59 3.43 -16.23
CA GLU A 398 19.51 4.67 -15.46
C GLU A 398 18.13 4.84 -14.81
N HIS A 399 18.15 5.32 -13.57
CA HIS A 399 16.95 5.60 -12.76
C HIS A 399 16.81 7.10 -12.55
N SER A 400 16.49 7.82 -13.59
CA SER A 400 16.37 9.27 -13.57
C SER A 400 15.44 9.76 -12.46
N GLY A 401 15.93 10.67 -11.63
CA GLY A 401 15.19 11.24 -10.50
C GLY A 401 15.22 10.38 -9.22
N ARG A 402 15.96 9.27 -9.19
CA ARG A 402 16.02 8.39 -8.03
C ARG A 402 16.67 9.06 -6.82
N ILE A 403 15.98 9.00 -5.68
CA ILE A 403 16.57 9.19 -4.36
C ILE A 403 16.63 7.82 -3.68
N MET A 404 17.82 7.40 -3.26
CA MET A 404 18.02 6.15 -2.53
C MET A 404 18.68 6.45 -1.18
N ILE A 405 18.15 5.88 -0.10
CA ILE A 405 18.67 6.05 1.24
C ILE A 405 19.02 4.67 1.81
N ILE A 406 20.26 4.51 2.23
CA ILE A 406 20.69 3.33 2.97
C ILE A 406 20.97 3.69 4.42
N THR A 407 20.66 2.79 5.35
CA THR A 407 21.08 2.92 6.75
C THR A 407 21.99 1.78 7.15
N SER A 408 22.94 2.06 8.04
CA SER A 408 23.81 1.05 8.63
C SER A 408 24.26 1.50 10.03
N ASN A 409 24.37 0.55 10.95
CA ASN A 409 24.97 0.75 12.25
C ASN A 409 26.50 0.56 12.19
N HIS A 410 27.00 -0.12 11.15
CA HIS A 410 28.39 -0.47 10.92
C HIS A 410 28.85 -0.06 9.51
N TYR A 411 28.67 1.21 9.18
CA TYR A 411 28.96 1.75 7.84
C TYR A 411 30.44 1.57 7.42
N ASP A 412 31.34 1.59 8.37
CA ASP A 412 32.78 1.37 8.19
C ASP A 412 33.14 -0.05 7.74
N LYS A 413 32.23 -1.02 7.99
CA LYS A 413 32.40 -2.42 7.59
C LYS A 413 31.87 -2.71 6.18
N LEU A 414 31.09 -1.78 5.58
CA LEU A 414 30.54 -1.97 4.24
C LEU A 414 31.64 -2.02 3.18
N ASP A 415 31.42 -2.80 2.13
CA ASP A 415 32.32 -2.84 0.99
C ASP A 415 32.45 -1.45 0.36
N PRO A 416 33.67 -0.94 0.10
CA PRO A 416 33.87 0.37 -0.49
C PRO A 416 33.16 0.60 -1.81
N ALA A 417 32.93 -0.46 -2.59
CA ALA A 417 32.19 -0.37 -3.85
C ALA A 417 30.73 0.04 -3.66
N LEU A 418 30.09 -0.34 -2.55
CA LEU A 418 28.71 0.07 -2.23
C LEU A 418 28.57 1.56 -1.94
N VAL A 419 29.56 2.13 -1.26
CA VAL A 419 29.51 3.48 -0.69
C VAL A 419 30.32 4.52 -1.48
N ARG A 420 30.76 4.17 -2.68
CA ARG A 420 31.50 5.09 -3.56
C ARG A 420 30.62 6.24 -4.08
N PRO A 421 31.20 7.41 -4.42
CA PRO A 421 30.51 8.48 -5.13
C PRO A 421 29.83 7.98 -6.42
N GLY A 422 28.66 8.52 -6.74
CA GLY A 422 27.79 8.03 -7.82
C GLY A 422 26.77 6.98 -7.36
N ARG A 423 27.03 6.29 -6.23
CA ARG A 423 26.08 5.42 -5.54
C ARG A 423 25.57 6.06 -4.26
N ILE A 424 26.50 6.56 -3.42
CA ILE A 424 26.24 7.32 -2.20
C ILE A 424 26.98 8.65 -2.29
N ASP A 425 26.22 9.70 -2.57
CA ASP A 425 26.75 11.06 -2.79
C ASP A 425 26.79 11.88 -1.51
N VAL A 426 25.98 11.50 -0.53
CA VAL A 426 25.89 12.14 0.79
C VAL A 426 26.06 11.08 1.86
N LYS A 427 27.13 11.19 2.63
CA LYS A 427 27.32 10.38 3.83
C LYS A 427 27.03 11.24 5.06
N LEU A 428 26.10 10.80 5.91
CA LEU A 428 25.76 11.44 7.17
C LEU A 428 26.08 10.48 8.33
N GLU A 429 26.97 10.92 9.20
CA GLU A 429 27.30 10.20 10.41
C GLU A 429 26.49 10.76 11.59
N MET A 430 25.49 10.02 12.00
CA MET A 430 24.62 10.38 13.08
C MET A 430 25.23 9.97 14.41
N SER A 431 25.82 10.92 15.10
CA SER A 431 26.46 10.72 16.39
C SER A 431 25.62 11.24 17.57
N HIS A 432 26.15 11.11 18.75
CA HIS A 432 25.65 11.79 19.93
C HIS A 432 25.71 13.32 19.75
N LEU A 433 24.82 14.02 20.44
CA LEU A 433 24.59 15.44 20.27
C LEU A 433 25.73 16.30 20.84
N SER A 434 26.15 17.31 20.07
CA SER A 434 27.00 18.37 20.56
C SER A 434 26.23 19.31 21.50
N LYS A 435 26.96 20.07 22.35
CA LYS A 435 26.31 21.07 23.20
C LYS A 435 25.53 22.11 22.42
N SER A 436 26.04 22.53 21.28
CA SER A 436 25.33 23.49 20.41
C SER A 436 24.00 22.92 19.88
N THR A 437 23.98 21.65 19.48
CA THR A 437 22.76 20.98 19.03
C THR A 437 21.76 20.83 20.18
N ILE A 438 22.23 20.47 21.39
CA ILE A 438 21.39 20.38 22.59
C ILE A 438 20.77 21.76 22.93
N GLN A 439 21.52 22.84 22.81
CA GLN A 439 20.98 24.20 23.00
C GLN A 439 19.87 24.53 21.98
N THR A 440 20.06 24.14 20.73
CA THR A 440 19.05 24.34 19.69
C THR A 440 17.79 23.53 19.96
N ILE A 441 17.95 22.26 20.37
CA ILE A 441 16.81 21.41 20.78
C ILE A 441 16.09 22.01 21.97
N TYR A 442 16.82 22.44 22.99
CA TYR A 442 16.23 23.05 24.18
C TYR A 442 15.44 24.32 23.85
N LYS A 443 16.02 25.20 23.00
CA LYS A 443 15.34 26.39 22.53
C LYS A 443 14.04 26.06 21.77
N HIS A 444 14.04 24.98 21.00
CA HIS A 444 12.85 24.51 20.30
C HIS A 444 11.78 23.97 21.26
N LEU A 445 12.20 23.26 22.33
CA LEU A 445 11.26 22.61 23.26
C LEU A 445 10.67 23.57 24.29
N TYR A 446 11.47 24.52 24.80
CA TYR A 446 11.08 25.43 25.89
C TYR A 446 10.97 26.91 25.47
N GLU A 447 11.25 27.23 24.20
CA GLU A 447 11.27 28.60 23.65
C GLU A 447 12.22 29.56 24.40
N LYS A 448 13.21 29.00 25.11
CA LYS A 448 14.18 29.70 25.94
C LYS A 448 15.58 29.22 25.68
N ASN A 449 16.57 30.03 26.07
CA ASN A 449 17.97 29.61 26.03
C ASN A 449 18.38 28.94 27.33
N ILE A 450 19.27 27.93 27.25
CA ILE A 450 19.87 27.32 28.45
C ILE A 450 20.72 28.38 29.17
N PRO A 451 20.60 28.51 30.53
CA PRO A 451 21.45 29.41 31.31
C PRO A 451 22.94 29.09 31.13
N THR A 452 23.74 30.11 30.95
CA THR A 452 25.20 29.98 30.60
C THR A 452 25.98 29.15 31.61
N ASN A 453 25.61 29.21 32.89
CA ASN A 453 26.21 28.40 33.97
C ASN A 453 25.89 26.91 33.86
N MET A 454 24.77 26.56 33.25
CA MET A 454 24.34 25.14 33.05
C MET A 454 24.97 24.55 31.79
N ILE A 455 25.17 25.33 30.73
CA ILE A 455 25.79 24.90 29.47
C ILE A 455 27.17 24.24 29.71
N LYS A 456 27.97 24.84 30.61
CA LYS A 456 29.28 24.29 30.97
C LYS A 456 29.24 22.92 31.62
N LYS A 457 28.12 22.59 32.29
CA LYS A 457 27.91 21.32 33.02
C LYS A 457 27.39 20.18 32.12
N ILE A 458 26.80 20.51 30.97
CA ILE A 458 26.29 19.53 30.02
C ILE A 458 27.48 18.75 29.43
N PRO A 459 27.47 17.42 29.47
CA PRO A 459 28.51 16.61 28.83
C PRO A 459 28.34 16.65 27.31
N GLU A 460 29.43 16.73 26.59
CA GLU A 460 29.45 16.74 25.13
C GLU A 460 29.44 15.32 24.59
N TYR A 461 28.70 15.10 23.48
CA TYR A 461 28.61 13.80 22.81
C TYR A 461 28.21 12.62 23.71
N ARG A 462 27.30 12.89 24.63
CA ARG A 462 26.79 11.85 25.56
C ARG A 462 25.39 11.39 25.26
N TYR A 463 24.57 12.27 24.73
CA TYR A 463 23.14 12.05 24.57
C TYR A 463 22.76 11.86 23.10
N THR A 464 21.95 10.82 22.82
CA THR A 464 21.30 10.70 21.53
C THR A 464 20.06 11.59 21.48
N PRO A 465 19.56 11.99 20.30
CA PRO A 465 18.29 12.71 20.15
C PRO A 465 17.13 12.02 20.85
N ALA A 466 17.05 10.69 20.75
CA ALA A 466 16.01 9.91 21.39
C ALA A 466 16.04 10.04 22.93
N LYS A 467 17.25 10.06 23.53
CA LYS A 467 17.41 10.20 24.99
C LYS A 467 16.97 11.60 25.44
N ILE A 468 17.34 12.66 24.71
CA ILE A 468 16.87 14.03 25.04
C ILE A 468 15.36 14.13 24.97
N MET A 469 14.75 13.58 23.94
CA MET A 469 13.28 13.59 23.82
C MET A 469 12.58 12.81 24.95
N ASN A 470 13.16 11.68 25.37
CA ASN A 470 12.62 10.92 26.49
C ASN A 470 12.75 11.69 27.81
N MET A 471 13.89 12.35 28.06
CA MET A 471 14.09 13.25 29.20
C MET A 471 13.06 14.39 29.20
N TYR A 472 12.78 14.97 28.02
CA TYR A 472 11.77 16.01 27.88
C TYR A 472 10.38 15.49 28.21
N LEU A 473 9.97 14.34 27.67
CA LEU A 473 8.66 13.74 27.93
C LEU A 473 8.45 13.41 29.43
N ASN A 474 9.52 13.02 30.12
CA ASN A 474 9.46 12.73 31.56
C ASN A 474 9.38 14.00 32.43
N ASN A 475 9.80 15.15 31.90
CA ASN A 475 9.90 16.41 32.64
C ASN A 475 9.16 17.56 31.93
N GLN A 476 8.06 17.30 31.20
CA GLN A 476 7.40 18.25 30.26
C GLN A 476 7.25 19.66 30.82
N ASP A 477 6.71 19.79 32.04
CA ASP A 477 6.39 21.08 32.68
C ASP A 477 7.45 21.54 33.69
N ASN A 478 8.52 20.76 33.87
CA ASN A 478 9.57 21.04 34.85
C ASN A 478 10.93 21.26 34.22
N GLU A 479 11.12 22.44 33.63
CA GLU A 479 12.36 22.88 33.01
C GLU A 479 13.60 22.68 33.91
N LYS A 480 13.46 22.93 35.21
CA LYS A 480 14.56 22.77 36.19
C LYS A 480 14.95 21.31 36.37
N ALA A 481 13.96 20.40 36.42
CA ALA A 481 14.19 18.96 36.51
C ALA A 481 14.89 18.43 35.27
N PHE A 482 14.43 18.85 34.07
CA PHE A 482 15.06 18.51 32.79
C PHE A 482 16.53 18.97 32.74
N LEU A 483 16.82 20.22 33.09
CA LEU A 483 18.19 20.75 33.12
C LEU A 483 19.07 20.04 34.14
N ASN A 484 18.55 19.68 35.31
CA ASN A 484 19.27 18.92 36.31
C ASN A 484 19.62 17.52 35.81
N GLU A 485 18.66 16.84 35.17
CA GLU A 485 18.88 15.52 34.58
C GLU A 485 19.93 15.60 33.44
N LEU A 486 19.82 16.62 32.58
CA LEU A 486 20.75 16.86 31.47
C LEU A 486 22.19 17.12 31.96
N CYS A 487 22.35 17.79 33.10
CA CYS A 487 23.67 18.09 33.71
C CYS A 487 24.20 16.98 34.60
N ASN A 488 23.36 15.99 34.96
CA ASN A 488 23.72 14.93 35.90
C ASN A 488 24.76 13.99 35.26
N LYS A 489 25.91 13.83 35.93
CA LYS A 489 27.01 12.95 35.50
C LYS A 489 26.79 11.49 35.85
N LYS A 490 25.78 11.18 36.68
CA LYS A 490 25.50 9.80 37.16
C LYS A 490 24.55 9.10 36.17
N ILE A 491 25.05 8.14 35.47
CA ILE A 491 24.42 6.87 35.09
C ILE A 491 25.53 5.83 35.08
#